data_26aaa88edb2327e6cdbdc501234dc336
#
_entry.id   26aaa88edb2327e6cdbdc501234dc336
#
_cell.length_a   1.000
_cell.length_b   1.000
_cell.length_c   1.000
_cell.angle_alpha   90.00
_cell.angle_beta   90.00
_cell.angle_gamma   90.00
#
_symmetry.space_group_name_H-M   'P 1'
#
loop_
_entity.id
_entity.type
_entity.pdbx_description
1 polymer ?
#
loop_
_entity_poly.entity_id
_entity_poly.type
_entity_poly.pdbx_seq_one_letter_code
_entity_poly.pdbx_strand_id
1 'polypeptide(L)'
;RPGSVVRIEGASASSWQEQVRLEINRSARVTTLQASAEPIIDRSEPLTIEQASSIEGRVSIVARIVSNDPRTINTKDGRAIEVRSGRIADSTGMMTYTAWDGLDHSTGTLVKIRDAQVRRFRNLPDLNIGRTTIIEEYHDATFPDLETLSDHSKVAIKGLKDGMRDVEIVAEIHQISERQVNVKGEKKTIHSGELIDPTGRCRFTIWSDAVNIEEGDLPLPVHIHGARVSSWQGIPDLAVDSMDNIERLDTSPWESIDPEDHWVEAMLGDLVNGPSRQSVEVQGSIVSVGEDSGPILRCPECRRVLVDDTCADHGTQDGIPDLRIRMVLDDGVAAMTTLVNRAAAEALLEMDRDAIVSSIKESGREAWLSDLRDRWLARRARIRGRTRVDEMAGYLLADAVLFEDIDDMSVETVRARWGI
;
A
#
# COMPACT_ATOMS: atom_id res chain seq x y z
N ARG A 1 -33.54 11.91 -28.12
CA ARG A 1 -33.72 10.54 -27.62
C ARG A 1 -32.34 9.89 -27.50
N PRO A 2 -32.09 9.04 -26.51
CA PRO A 2 -30.86 8.25 -26.45
C PRO A 2 -30.64 7.52 -27.79
N GLY A 3 -29.40 7.52 -28.30
CA GLY A 3 -29.06 6.93 -29.60
C GLY A 3 -29.22 7.86 -30.82
N SER A 4 -29.67 9.10 -30.65
CA SER A 4 -29.70 10.06 -31.76
C SER A 4 -28.33 10.66 -32.00
N VAL A 5 -27.90 10.75 -33.25
CA VAL A 5 -26.71 11.51 -33.65
C VAL A 5 -27.08 12.98 -33.73
N VAL A 6 -26.33 13.81 -33.02
CA VAL A 6 -26.58 15.24 -32.96
C VAL A 6 -25.33 16.05 -33.28
N ARG A 7 -25.50 17.18 -33.96
CA ARG A 7 -24.47 18.22 -34.10
C ARG A 7 -24.72 19.25 -33.00
N ILE A 8 -23.67 19.56 -32.22
CA ILE A 8 -23.71 20.59 -31.19
C ILE A 8 -22.75 21.70 -31.59
N GLU A 9 -23.29 22.92 -31.72
CA GLU A 9 -22.54 24.14 -32.07
C GLU A 9 -22.63 25.12 -30.93
N GLY A 10 -21.51 25.79 -30.58
CA GLY A 10 -21.45 26.81 -29.53
C GLY A 10 -21.47 26.24 -28.09
N ALA A 11 -21.15 24.97 -27.92
CA ALA A 11 -20.92 24.39 -26.58
C ALA A 11 -19.51 24.76 -26.10
N SER A 12 -19.36 24.90 -24.78
CA SER A 12 -18.04 25.07 -24.13
C SER A 12 -17.52 23.73 -23.67
N ALA A 13 -16.24 23.47 -23.88
CA ALA A 13 -15.58 22.31 -23.29
C ALA A 13 -14.90 22.73 -21.98
N SER A 14 -15.21 22.03 -20.90
CA SER A 14 -14.53 22.17 -19.61
C SER A 14 -13.99 20.80 -19.17
N SER A 15 -12.98 20.79 -18.33
CA SER A 15 -12.50 19.56 -17.72
C SER A 15 -12.78 19.57 -16.23
N TRP A 16 -13.31 18.45 -15.72
CA TRP A 16 -13.53 18.21 -14.32
C TRP A 16 -13.03 16.83 -13.95
N GLN A 17 -12.10 16.72 -13.01
CA GLN A 17 -11.48 15.45 -12.63
C GLN A 17 -10.95 14.67 -13.85
N GLU A 18 -10.17 15.35 -14.70
CA GLU A 18 -9.59 14.82 -15.94
C GLU A 18 -10.61 14.39 -17.02
N GLN A 19 -11.89 14.59 -16.79
CA GLN A 19 -12.94 14.31 -17.78
C GLN A 19 -13.33 15.56 -18.55
N VAL A 20 -13.33 15.46 -19.87
CA VAL A 20 -13.85 16.53 -20.73
C VAL A 20 -15.37 16.53 -20.64
N ARG A 21 -15.96 17.67 -20.25
CA ARG A 21 -17.41 17.91 -20.25
C ARG A 21 -17.77 18.93 -21.32
N LEU A 22 -18.86 18.66 -22.03
CA LEU A 22 -19.48 19.65 -22.90
C LEU A 22 -20.61 20.33 -22.13
N GLU A 23 -20.47 21.62 -21.92
CA GLU A 23 -21.53 22.46 -21.36
C GLU A 23 -22.37 23.04 -22.48
N ILE A 24 -23.61 22.61 -22.55
CA ILE A 24 -24.61 23.10 -23.51
C ILE A 24 -25.40 24.23 -22.84
N ASN A 25 -25.00 25.46 -23.11
CA ASN A 25 -25.66 26.64 -22.60
C ASN A 25 -26.80 27.08 -23.54
N ARG A 26 -27.51 28.19 -23.18
CA ARG A 26 -28.64 28.69 -23.98
C ARG A 26 -28.27 29.16 -25.38
N SER A 27 -27.00 29.44 -25.65
CA SER A 27 -26.51 29.86 -26.97
C SER A 27 -26.08 28.68 -27.84
N ALA A 28 -26.00 27.49 -27.28
CA ALA A 28 -25.62 26.28 -28.02
C ALA A 28 -26.80 25.79 -28.89
N ARG A 29 -26.48 25.44 -30.12
CA ARG A 29 -27.47 24.89 -31.06
C ARG A 29 -27.27 23.39 -31.17
N VAL A 30 -28.30 22.63 -30.86
CA VAL A 30 -28.33 21.17 -31.00
C VAL A 30 -29.19 20.79 -32.18
N THR A 31 -28.64 20.21 -33.21
CA THR A 31 -29.34 19.74 -34.41
C THR A 31 -29.26 18.23 -34.52
N THR A 32 -30.40 17.55 -34.60
CA THR A 32 -30.41 16.11 -34.85
C THR A 32 -30.06 15.86 -36.33
N LEU A 33 -29.06 15.04 -36.54
CA LEU A 33 -28.67 14.60 -37.88
C LEU A 33 -29.48 13.35 -38.23
N GLN A 34 -29.87 13.24 -39.51
CA GLN A 34 -30.38 11.97 -40.02
C GLN A 34 -29.25 10.96 -39.93
N ALA A 35 -29.54 9.78 -39.37
CA ALA A 35 -28.55 8.74 -39.21
C ALA A 35 -27.90 8.42 -40.57
N SER A 36 -26.69 8.89 -40.80
CA SER A 36 -25.83 8.30 -41.80
C SER A 36 -25.52 6.87 -41.35
N ALA A 37 -25.51 5.93 -42.30
CA ALA A 37 -25.30 4.50 -42.03
C ALA A 37 -23.89 4.14 -41.54
N GLU A 38 -23.12 5.07 -41.00
CA GLU A 38 -21.91 4.77 -40.24
C GLU A 38 -22.34 4.28 -38.88
N PRO A 39 -21.95 3.06 -38.51
CA PRO A 39 -22.21 2.58 -37.16
C PRO A 39 -21.65 3.60 -36.18
N ILE A 40 -22.51 4.05 -35.23
CA ILE A 40 -22.02 4.69 -34.02
C ILE A 40 -21.00 3.69 -33.49
N ILE A 41 -19.71 4.02 -33.58
CA ILE A 41 -18.67 3.20 -32.98
C ILE A 41 -19.05 3.19 -31.51
N ASP A 42 -19.61 2.06 -31.09
CA ASP A 42 -19.86 1.81 -29.68
C ASP A 42 -18.47 1.75 -29.04
N ARG A 43 -17.96 2.90 -28.59
CA ARG A 43 -16.69 3.01 -27.88
C ARG A 43 -16.72 2.31 -26.52
N SER A 44 -17.75 1.58 -26.24
CA SER A 44 -17.88 0.72 -25.08
C SER A 44 -17.40 -0.71 -25.37
N GLU A 45 -16.29 -0.89 -26.10
CA GLU A 45 -15.57 -2.15 -25.95
C GLU A 45 -15.26 -2.33 -24.46
N PRO A 46 -15.63 -3.47 -23.90
CA PRO A 46 -15.36 -3.71 -22.49
C PRO A 46 -13.85 -3.61 -22.23
N LEU A 47 -13.48 -2.80 -21.26
CA LEU A 47 -12.11 -2.75 -20.77
C LEU A 47 -11.85 -3.98 -19.91
N THR A 48 -10.61 -4.42 -19.83
CA THR A 48 -10.18 -5.38 -18.82
C THR A 48 -10.17 -4.71 -17.44
N ILE A 49 -10.20 -5.53 -16.38
CA ILE A 49 -10.11 -5.02 -14.99
C ILE A 49 -8.82 -4.23 -14.77
N GLU A 50 -7.70 -4.69 -15.32
CA GLU A 50 -6.42 -3.98 -15.25
C GLU A 50 -6.51 -2.58 -15.89
N GLN A 51 -7.05 -2.50 -17.11
CA GLN A 51 -7.25 -1.23 -17.81
C GLN A 51 -8.22 -0.31 -17.07
N ALA A 52 -9.34 -0.84 -16.59
CA ALA A 52 -10.32 -0.09 -15.83
C ALA A 52 -9.76 0.43 -14.50
N SER A 53 -8.89 -0.35 -13.85
CA SER A 53 -8.23 0.02 -12.59
C SER A 53 -7.24 1.19 -12.74
N SER A 54 -6.73 1.42 -13.93
CA SER A 54 -5.76 2.49 -14.20
C SER A 54 -6.40 3.86 -14.47
N ILE A 55 -7.71 3.91 -14.71
CA ILE A 55 -8.42 5.15 -15.06
C ILE A 55 -9.47 5.53 -14.01
N GLU A 56 -9.84 6.80 -13.98
CA GLU A 56 -11.04 7.28 -13.28
C GLU A 56 -12.09 7.70 -14.30
N GLY A 57 -13.34 7.32 -14.07
CA GLY A 57 -14.41 7.69 -14.97
C GLY A 57 -15.38 6.55 -15.28
N ARG A 58 -16.17 6.74 -16.35
CA ARG A 58 -17.14 5.75 -16.77
C ARG A 58 -16.50 4.68 -17.62
N VAL A 59 -16.79 3.43 -17.30
CA VAL A 59 -16.24 2.25 -17.95
C VAL A 59 -17.33 1.25 -18.30
N SER A 60 -17.02 0.41 -19.30
CA SER A 60 -17.74 -0.83 -19.57
C SER A 60 -16.76 -1.99 -19.40
N ILE A 61 -17.16 -3.02 -18.69
CA ILE A 61 -16.34 -4.19 -18.39
C ILE A 61 -17.16 -5.48 -18.55
N VAL A 62 -16.48 -6.59 -18.77
CA VAL A 62 -17.01 -7.95 -18.60
C VAL A 62 -16.24 -8.59 -17.46
N ALA A 63 -16.94 -9.02 -16.43
CA ALA A 63 -16.30 -9.59 -15.25
C ALA A 63 -17.20 -10.63 -14.57
N ARG A 64 -16.59 -11.56 -13.87
CA ARG A 64 -17.30 -12.50 -13.00
C ARG A 64 -17.43 -11.94 -11.59
N ILE A 65 -18.61 -12.08 -11.00
CA ILE A 65 -18.85 -11.70 -9.61
C ILE A 65 -18.15 -12.74 -8.70
N VAL A 66 -17.15 -12.30 -7.95
CA VAL A 66 -16.38 -13.15 -7.03
C VAL A 66 -17.01 -13.15 -5.64
N SER A 67 -17.48 -12.01 -5.17
CA SER A 67 -18.27 -11.89 -3.94
C SER A 67 -19.35 -10.82 -4.09
N ASN A 68 -20.48 -10.96 -3.37
CA ASN A 68 -21.61 -10.01 -3.41
C ASN A 68 -22.36 -9.99 -2.07
N ASP A 69 -21.88 -9.16 -1.15
CA ASP A 69 -22.37 -9.11 0.22
C ASP A 69 -23.22 -7.88 0.49
N PRO A 70 -24.32 -8.02 1.28
CA PRO A 70 -25.08 -6.88 1.76
C PRO A 70 -24.25 -6.06 2.75
N ARG A 71 -24.31 -4.73 2.61
CA ARG A 71 -23.60 -3.81 3.47
C ARG A 71 -24.43 -2.58 3.78
N THR A 72 -24.39 -2.14 5.04
CA THR A 72 -25.02 -0.88 5.44
C THR A 72 -23.98 0.23 5.46
N ILE A 73 -24.26 1.32 4.75
CA ILE A 73 -23.45 2.54 4.74
C ILE A 73 -24.21 3.64 5.46
N ASN A 74 -23.61 4.25 6.46
CA ASN A 74 -24.14 5.44 7.11
C ASN A 74 -23.71 6.68 6.31
N THR A 75 -24.65 7.41 5.78
CA THR A 75 -24.42 8.68 5.08
C THR A 75 -24.05 9.78 6.07
N LYS A 76 -23.48 10.88 5.56
CA LYS A 76 -23.15 12.06 6.38
C LYS A 76 -24.37 12.64 7.11
N ASP A 77 -25.57 12.42 6.57
CA ASP A 77 -26.85 12.88 7.14
C ASP A 77 -27.42 11.88 8.16
N GLY A 78 -26.66 10.85 8.56
CA GLY A 78 -27.06 9.84 9.55
C GLY A 78 -28.05 8.79 9.03
N ARG A 79 -28.33 8.72 7.73
CA ARG A 79 -29.20 7.68 7.14
C ARG A 79 -28.39 6.42 6.87
N ALA A 80 -28.94 5.29 7.27
CA ALA A 80 -28.42 3.99 6.87
C ALA A 80 -28.98 3.60 5.50
N ILE A 81 -28.10 3.30 4.55
CA ILE A 81 -28.45 2.82 3.21
C ILE A 81 -27.88 1.43 3.05
N GLU A 82 -28.71 0.48 2.64
CA GLU A 82 -28.26 -0.85 2.26
C GLU A 82 -27.73 -0.79 0.83
N VAL A 83 -26.51 -1.33 0.65
CA VAL A 83 -25.84 -1.46 -0.64
C VAL A 83 -25.34 -2.88 -0.78
N ARG A 84 -25.01 -3.27 -2.00
CA ARG A 84 -24.21 -4.49 -2.24
C ARG A 84 -22.77 -4.09 -2.47
N SER A 85 -21.86 -4.83 -1.91
CA SER A 85 -20.43 -4.65 -2.15
C SER A 85 -19.76 -6.00 -2.30
N GLY A 86 -18.68 -6.04 -3.07
CA GLY A 86 -17.97 -7.27 -3.29
C GLY A 86 -16.83 -7.08 -4.26
N ARG A 87 -16.47 -8.16 -4.93
CA ARG A 87 -15.36 -8.19 -5.89
C ARG A 87 -15.83 -8.75 -7.22
N ILE A 88 -15.27 -8.20 -8.28
CA ILE A 88 -15.41 -8.68 -9.66
C ILE A 88 -14.02 -8.92 -10.23
N ALA A 89 -13.90 -9.91 -11.10
CA ALA A 89 -12.62 -10.28 -11.69
C ALA A 89 -12.74 -10.71 -13.15
N ASP A 90 -11.65 -10.55 -13.87
CA ASP A 90 -11.35 -11.17 -15.16
C ASP A 90 -9.94 -11.79 -15.14
N SER A 91 -9.45 -12.27 -16.26
CA SER A 91 -8.11 -12.86 -16.38
C SER A 91 -6.96 -11.89 -16.10
N THR A 92 -7.23 -10.58 -16.05
CA THR A 92 -6.19 -9.53 -15.87
C THR A 92 -6.10 -9.03 -14.45
N GLY A 93 -7.13 -9.30 -13.61
CA GLY A 93 -7.11 -8.88 -12.22
C GLY A 93 -8.47 -8.87 -11.55
N MET A 94 -8.52 -8.23 -10.38
CA MET A 94 -9.70 -8.12 -9.53
C MET A 94 -9.88 -6.67 -9.08
N MET A 95 -11.15 -6.23 -8.96
CA MET A 95 -11.52 -4.90 -8.48
C MET A 95 -12.71 -5.00 -7.53
N THR A 96 -12.70 -4.17 -6.49
CA THR A 96 -13.87 -4.01 -5.60
C THR A 96 -14.97 -3.23 -6.30
N TYR A 97 -16.21 -3.47 -5.89
CA TYR A 97 -17.33 -2.67 -6.32
C TYR A 97 -18.28 -2.31 -5.17
N THR A 98 -19.00 -1.21 -5.38
CA THR A 98 -20.12 -0.80 -4.51
C THR A 98 -21.35 -0.51 -5.38
N ALA A 99 -22.40 -1.32 -5.22
CA ALA A 99 -23.66 -1.17 -5.93
C ALA A 99 -24.70 -0.49 -5.02
N TRP A 100 -25.11 0.71 -5.42
CA TRP A 100 -26.07 1.55 -4.69
C TRP A 100 -27.52 1.27 -5.04
N ASP A 101 -27.76 0.59 -6.15
CA ASP A 101 -29.10 0.36 -6.70
C ASP A 101 -29.18 -1.09 -7.22
N GLY A 102 -29.13 -2.02 -6.30
CA GLY A 102 -29.34 -3.45 -6.54
C GLY A 102 -28.36 -4.12 -7.52
N LEU A 103 -27.63 -5.09 -7.01
CA LEU A 103 -26.94 -6.10 -7.83
C LEU A 103 -27.47 -7.46 -7.35
N ASP A 104 -28.51 -7.97 -8.03
CA ASP A 104 -29.20 -9.19 -7.58
C ASP A 104 -28.56 -10.48 -8.17
N HIS A 105 -27.44 -10.34 -8.88
CA HIS A 105 -26.72 -11.47 -9.43
C HIS A 105 -25.90 -12.21 -8.35
N SER A 106 -25.93 -13.52 -8.41
CA SER A 106 -25.21 -14.35 -7.45
C SER A 106 -23.71 -14.40 -7.75
N THR A 107 -22.93 -14.77 -6.73
CA THR A 107 -21.51 -15.12 -6.88
C THR A 107 -21.33 -16.19 -7.96
N GLY A 108 -20.32 -16.04 -8.79
CA GLY A 108 -20.04 -16.88 -9.94
C GLY A 108 -20.71 -16.45 -11.25
N THR A 109 -21.67 -15.52 -11.21
CA THR A 109 -22.31 -15.03 -12.44
C THR A 109 -21.32 -14.16 -13.24
N LEU A 110 -21.23 -14.43 -14.56
CA LEU A 110 -20.51 -13.57 -15.49
C LEU A 110 -21.44 -12.46 -15.97
N VAL A 111 -21.03 -11.22 -15.83
CA VAL A 111 -21.84 -10.05 -16.17
C VAL A 111 -21.09 -9.08 -17.09
N LYS A 112 -21.84 -8.43 -17.96
CA LYS A 112 -21.40 -7.25 -18.70
C LYS A 112 -21.97 -6.02 -18.02
N ILE A 113 -21.10 -5.17 -17.51
CA ILE A 113 -21.44 -3.94 -16.80
C ILE A 113 -21.10 -2.77 -17.71
N ARG A 114 -22.08 -1.93 -18.01
CA ARG A 114 -21.91 -0.74 -18.84
C ARG A 114 -22.23 0.53 -18.04
N ASP A 115 -21.48 1.58 -18.31
CA ASP A 115 -21.67 2.91 -17.72
C ASP A 115 -21.50 2.94 -16.19
N ALA A 116 -20.70 2.04 -15.63
CA ALA A 116 -20.27 2.09 -14.24
C ALA A 116 -19.11 3.09 -14.07
N GLN A 117 -18.95 3.64 -12.88
CA GLN A 117 -17.94 4.66 -12.62
C GLN A 117 -16.82 4.11 -11.74
N VAL A 118 -15.59 4.10 -12.25
CA VAL A 118 -14.41 3.85 -11.42
C VAL A 118 -14.09 5.13 -10.62
N ARG A 119 -13.97 4.98 -9.31
CA ARG A 119 -13.53 6.01 -8.37
C ARG A 119 -12.37 5.48 -7.56
N ARG A 120 -11.58 6.36 -6.96
CA ARG A 120 -10.54 5.95 -6.03
C ARG A 120 -10.98 6.19 -4.59
N PHE A 121 -10.81 5.15 -3.79
CA PHE A 121 -10.94 5.23 -2.34
C PHE A 121 -9.60 4.84 -1.72
N ARG A 122 -8.96 5.77 -1.01
CA ARG A 122 -7.58 5.58 -0.48
C ARG A 122 -6.60 5.10 -1.56
N ASN A 123 -6.66 5.73 -2.72
CA ASN A 123 -5.85 5.38 -3.90
C ASN A 123 -6.17 4.01 -4.55
N LEU A 124 -7.11 3.25 -4.03
CA LEU A 124 -7.55 1.98 -4.62
C LEU A 124 -8.75 2.20 -5.56
N PRO A 125 -8.76 1.57 -6.74
CA PRO A 125 -9.89 1.64 -7.65
C PRO A 125 -11.09 0.89 -7.07
N ASP A 126 -12.27 1.50 -7.12
CA ASP A 126 -13.55 0.92 -6.74
C ASP A 126 -14.59 1.20 -7.83
N LEU A 127 -15.29 0.17 -8.28
CA LEU A 127 -16.33 0.30 -9.29
C LEU A 127 -17.65 0.70 -8.63
N ASN A 128 -18.08 1.90 -8.92
CA ASN A 128 -19.35 2.42 -8.42
C ASN A 128 -20.48 2.09 -9.39
N ILE A 129 -21.42 1.27 -8.96
CA ILE A 129 -22.58 0.82 -9.70
C ILE A 129 -23.78 1.61 -9.20
N GLY A 130 -24.35 2.45 -10.06
CA GLY A 130 -25.48 3.33 -9.73
C GLY A 130 -26.66 3.16 -10.69
N ARG A 131 -27.67 4.02 -10.56
CA ARG A 131 -28.93 3.96 -11.33
C ARG A 131 -28.79 3.96 -12.84
N THR A 132 -27.71 4.53 -13.38
CA THR A 132 -27.47 4.62 -14.82
C THR A 132 -26.65 3.45 -15.34
N THR A 133 -26.13 2.62 -14.45
CA THR A 133 -25.34 1.43 -14.81
C THR A 133 -26.26 0.35 -15.34
N ILE A 134 -25.90 -0.24 -16.45
CA ILE A 134 -26.63 -1.34 -17.07
C ILE A 134 -25.84 -2.61 -16.81
N ILE A 135 -26.48 -3.61 -16.23
CA ILE A 135 -25.88 -4.91 -15.93
C ILE A 135 -26.70 -5.98 -16.64
N GLU A 136 -26.00 -6.81 -17.40
CA GLU A 136 -26.59 -7.91 -18.15
C GLU A 136 -25.77 -9.18 -17.90
N GLU A 137 -26.44 -10.32 -17.73
CA GLU A 137 -25.73 -11.60 -17.75
C GLU A 137 -25.02 -11.79 -19.09
N TYR A 138 -23.80 -12.26 -19.03
CA TYR A 138 -22.97 -12.49 -20.19
C TYR A 138 -22.59 -13.98 -20.27
N HIS A 139 -22.58 -14.53 -21.46
CA HIS A 139 -22.24 -15.93 -21.66
C HIS A 139 -21.02 -16.04 -22.56
N ASP A 140 -19.94 -16.51 -21.98
CA ASP A 140 -18.70 -16.82 -22.67
C ASP A 140 -18.08 -18.07 -22.02
N ALA A 141 -18.09 -19.18 -22.73
CA ALA A 141 -17.56 -20.45 -22.24
C ALA A 141 -16.03 -20.44 -22.07
N THR A 142 -15.34 -19.46 -22.65
CA THR A 142 -13.88 -19.31 -22.55
C THR A 142 -13.46 -18.41 -21.39
N PHE A 143 -14.42 -17.73 -20.77
CA PHE A 143 -14.13 -16.85 -19.64
C PHE A 143 -13.77 -17.66 -18.39
N PRO A 144 -12.68 -17.31 -17.66
CA PRO A 144 -12.21 -18.07 -16.51
C PRO A 144 -13.33 -18.34 -15.51
N ASP A 145 -13.30 -19.49 -14.88
CA ASP A 145 -14.24 -19.88 -13.83
C ASP A 145 -13.96 -19.15 -12.51
N LEU A 146 -14.83 -19.31 -11.54
CA LEU A 146 -14.72 -18.64 -10.24
C LEU A 146 -13.48 -19.10 -9.47
N GLU A 147 -13.13 -20.37 -9.55
CA GLU A 147 -11.99 -20.95 -8.81
C GLU A 147 -10.67 -20.34 -9.32
N THR A 148 -10.48 -20.32 -10.63
CA THR A 148 -9.31 -19.68 -11.28
C THR A 148 -9.20 -18.19 -10.92
N LEU A 149 -10.32 -17.47 -10.91
CA LEU A 149 -10.33 -16.04 -10.60
C LEU A 149 -10.16 -15.74 -9.12
N SER A 150 -10.54 -16.66 -8.25
CA SER A 150 -10.34 -16.50 -6.80
C SER A 150 -8.87 -16.48 -6.41
N ASP A 151 -7.98 -17.07 -7.21
CA ASP A 151 -6.54 -16.97 -6.97
C ASP A 151 -6.01 -15.52 -7.04
N HIS A 152 -6.67 -14.62 -7.75
CA HIS A 152 -6.36 -13.19 -7.73
C HIS A 152 -6.71 -12.49 -6.41
N SER A 153 -7.49 -13.14 -5.52
CA SER A 153 -7.79 -12.61 -4.18
C SER A 153 -6.65 -12.82 -3.20
N LYS A 154 -5.78 -13.79 -3.47
CA LYS A 154 -4.63 -14.11 -2.62
C LYS A 154 -3.56 -13.04 -2.80
N VAL A 155 -3.33 -12.30 -1.75
CA VAL A 155 -2.36 -11.20 -1.72
C VAL A 155 -1.23 -11.60 -0.80
N ALA A 156 0.00 -11.46 -1.26
CA ALA A 156 1.17 -11.57 -0.40
C ALA A 156 1.36 -10.30 0.45
N ILE A 157 2.08 -10.38 1.56
CA ILE A 157 2.31 -9.23 2.47
C ILE A 157 2.86 -8.01 1.73
N LYS A 158 3.78 -8.20 0.79
CA LYS A 158 4.33 -7.09 -0.04
C LYS A 158 3.28 -6.34 -0.85
N GLY A 159 2.15 -6.97 -1.15
CA GLY A 159 1.06 -6.41 -1.94
C GLY A 159 -0.01 -5.69 -1.12
N LEU A 160 0.05 -5.74 0.21
CA LEU A 160 -0.95 -5.10 1.08
C LEU A 160 -0.91 -3.57 0.93
N LYS A 161 -2.08 -2.97 0.71
CA LYS A 161 -2.25 -1.51 0.58
C LYS A 161 -3.37 -1.04 1.50
N ASP A 162 -3.21 0.17 2.05
CA ASP A 162 -4.26 0.78 2.89
C ASP A 162 -5.61 0.85 2.16
N GLY A 163 -6.65 0.47 2.86
CA GLY A 163 -8.02 0.49 2.33
C GLY A 163 -8.46 -0.77 1.61
N MET A 164 -7.58 -1.74 1.38
CA MET A 164 -7.96 -3.05 0.85
C MET A 164 -8.98 -3.72 1.77
N ARG A 165 -9.92 -4.43 1.17
CA ARG A 165 -11.00 -5.15 1.86
C ARG A 165 -11.14 -6.54 1.28
N ASP A 166 -11.68 -7.42 2.08
CA ASP A 166 -11.94 -8.79 1.69
C ASP A 166 -10.66 -9.48 1.18
N VAL A 167 -9.55 -9.18 1.86
CA VAL A 167 -8.22 -9.69 1.52
C VAL A 167 -8.12 -11.14 1.96
N GLU A 168 -7.51 -11.93 1.10
CA GLU A 168 -7.17 -13.32 1.35
C GLU A 168 -5.66 -13.46 1.36
N ILE A 169 -5.10 -14.03 2.43
CA ILE A 169 -3.65 -14.13 2.63
C ILE A 169 -3.29 -15.44 3.33
N VAL A 170 -2.21 -16.05 2.87
CA VAL A 170 -1.55 -17.16 3.58
C VAL A 170 -0.29 -16.59 4.23
N ALA A 171 -0.14 -16.80 5.52
CA ALA A 171 0.99 -16.29 6.30
C ALA A 171 1.24 -17.16 7.54
N GLU A 172 2.33 -16.92 8.24
CA GLU A 172 2.59 -17.48 9.56
C GLU A 172 2.40 -16.43 10.64
N ILE A 173 1.68 -16.77 11.70
CA ILE A 173 1.63 -15.96 12.93
C ILE A 173 2.89 -16.28 13.73
N HIS A 174 3.78 -15.30 13.91
CA HIS A 174 4.99 -15.44 14.71
C HIS A 174 4.87 -14.82 16.10
N GLN A 175 3.97 -13.88 16.27
CA GLN A 175 3.71 -13.23 17.55
C GLN A 175 2.23 -12.91 17.68
N ILE A 176 1.69 -13.10 18.88
CA ILE A 176 0.34 -12.67 19.25
C ILE A 176 0.32 -12.25 20.72
N SER A 177 -0.42 -11.20 21.02
CA SER A 177 -0.60 -10.70 22.40
C SER A 177 -1.97 -10.06 22.56
N GLU A 178 -2.56 -10.28 23.74
CA GLU A 178 -3.80 -9.62 24.13
C GLU A 178 -3.54 -8.19 24.59
N ARG A 179 -4.41 -7.27 24.22
CA ARG A 179 -4.42 -5.92 24.78
C ARG A 179 -5.81 -5.30 24.80
N GLN A 180 -6.02 -4.39 25.72
CA GLN A 180 -7.27 -3.63 25.80
C GLN A 180 -7.13 -2.29 25.07
N VAL A 181 -8.13 -1.96 24.26
CA VAL A 181 -8.26 -0.70 23.55
C VAL A 181 -9.58 -0.02 23.90
N ASN A 182 -9.59 1.30 23.88
CA ASN A 182 -10.82 2.06 24.08
C ASN A 182 -11.39 2.45 22.70
N VAL A 183 -12.56 1.94 22.35
CA VAL A 183 -13.26 2.23 21.10
C VAL A 183 -14.56 2.94 21.43
N LYS A 184 -14.66 4.22 21.11
CA LYS A 184 -15.86 5.05 21.36
C LYS A 184 -16.32 5.08 22.82
N GLY A 185 -15.38 4.98 23.79
CA GLY A 185 -15.68 4.96 25.22
C GLY A 185 -15.87 3.58 25.82
N GLU A 186 -15.93 2.51 25.01
CA GLU A 186 -16.01 1.13 25.46
C GLU A 186 -14.64 0.45 25.41
N LYS A 187 -14.30 -0.28 26.49
CA LYS A 187 -13.10 -1.12 26.51
C LYS A 187 -13.38 -2.39 25.73
N LYS A 188 -12.53 -2.66 24.71
CA LYS A 188 -12.57 -3.90 23.95
C LYS A 188 -11.24 -4.63 24.08
N THR A 189 -11.30 -5.92 24.24
CA THR A 189 -10.15 -6.80 24.14
C THR A 189 -9.90 -7.09 22.67
N ILE A 190 -8.66 -6.95 22.25
CA ILE A 190 -8.19 -7.31 20.92
C ILE A 190 -6.91 -8.13 21.03
N HIS A 191 -6.64 -8.92 20.04
CA HIS A 191 -5.39 -9.63 19.91
C HIS A 191 -4.62 -9.06 18.73
N SER A 192 -3.36 -8.74 18.94
CA SER A 192 -2.50 -8.18 17.89
C SER A 192 -1.14 -8.84 17.89
N GLY A 193 -0.53 -8.93 16.72
CA GLY A 193 0.74 -9.59 16.57
C GLY A 193 1.38 -9.32 15.21
N GLU A 194 2.19 -10.26 14.78
CA GLU A 194 2.95 -10.19 13.56
C GLU A 194 2.68 -11.41 12.66
N LEU A 195 2.42 -11.11 11.39
CA LEU A 195 2.34 -12.07 10.29
C LEU A 195 3.60 -11.99 9.46
N ILE A 196 4.10 -13.14 9.02
CA ILE A 196 5.26 -13.27 8.14
C ILE A 196 4.90 -14.19 6.97
N ASP A 197 5.32 -13.81 5.77
CA ASP A 197 5.38 -14.65 4.58
C ASP A 197 6.73 -14.45 3.88
N PRO A 198 7.09 -15.21 2.83
CA PRO A 198 8.35 -15.01 2.12
C PRO A 198 8.57 -13.61 1.53
N THR A 199 7.52 -12.80 1.44
CA THR A 199 7.55 -11.47 0.81
C THR A 199 7.65 -10.32 1.81
N GLY A 200 7.56 -10.60 3.12
CA GLY A 200 7.68 -9.58 4.16
C GLY A 200 6.99 -9.95 5.46
N ARG A 201 6.82 -8.93 6.28
CA ARG A 201 6.08 -8.99 7.53
C ARG A 201 5.12 -7.83 7.67
N CYS A 202 4.01 -8.04 8.35
CA CYS A 202 3.06 -6.99 8.69
C CYS A 202 2.45 -7.24 10.07
N ARG A 203 1.83 -6.20 10.62
CA ARG A 203 1.02 -6.34 11.81
C ARG A 203 -0.35 -6.90 11.46
N PHE A 204 -0.97 -7.58 12.42
CA PHE A 204 -2.39 -7.92 12.33
C PHE A 204 -3.10 -7.68 13.66
N THR A 205 -4.41 -7.52 13.58
CA THR A 205 -5.28 -7.30 14.73
C THR A 205 -6.56 -8.10 14.55
N ILE A 206 -6.86 -8.98 15.53
CA ILE A 206 -8.12 -9.72 15.62
C ILE A 206 -9.06 -8.98 16.57
N TRP A 207 -10.22 -8.57 16.04
CA TRP A 207 -11.26 -7.85 16.77
C TRP A 207 -12.28 -8.77 17.42
N SER A 208 -11.80 -9.81 18.07
CA SER A 208 -12.61 -10.82 18.74
C SER A 208 -12.05 -11.08 20.14
N ASP A 209 -12.96 -11.26 21.09
CA ASP A 209 -12.60 -11.65 22.47
C ASP A 209 -12.25 -13.14 22.56
N ALA A 210 -12.76 -13.96 21.63
CA ALA A 210 -12.56 -15.40 21.60
C ALA A 210 -11.44 -15.77 20.61
N VAL A 211 -10.20 -15.68 21.05
CA VAL A 211 -9.03 -16.10 20.27
C VAL A 211 -8.46 -17.36 20.92
N ASN A 212 -8.30 -18.41 20.12
CA ASN A 212 -7.83 -19.72 20.56
C ASN A 212 -6.41 -20.03 20.05
N ILE A 213 -5.59 -19.01 19.87
CA ILE A 213 -4.17 -19.15 19.49
C ILE A 213 -3.33 -18.89 20.73
N GLU A 214 -2.53 -19.87 21.11
CA GLU A 214 -1.62 -19.78 22.26
C GLU A 214 -0.17 -19.55 21.79
N GLU A 215 0.66 -19.02 22.67
CA GLU A 215 2.08 -18.79 22.37
C GLU A 215 2.83 -20.08 21.99
N GLY A 216 2.39 -21.22 22.53
CA GLY A 216 2.94 -22.54 22.21
C GLY A 216 2.58 -23.08 20.82
N ASP A 217 1.63 -22.47 20.14
CA ASP A 217 1.23 -22.83 18.77
C ASP A 217 2.16 -22.19 17.71
N LEU A 218 2.95 -21.20 18.11
CA LEU A 218 3.74 -20.38 17.18
C LEU A 218 5.09 -21.04 16.79
N PRO A 219 5.57 -20.88 15.56
CA PRO A 219 4.93 -20.18 14.44
C PRO A 219 3.73 -20.98 13.90
N LEU A 220 2.59 -20.30 13.67
CA LEU A 220 1.35 -20.93 13.23
C LEU A 220 1.03 -20.55 11.79
N PRO A 221 1.08 -21.49 10.83
CA PRO A 221 0.63 -21.27 9.47
C PRO A 221 -0.89 -21.10 9.43
N VAL A 222 -1.35 -20.04 8.76
CA VAL A 222 -2.76 -19.71 8.65
C VAL A 222 -3.14 -19.25 7.25
N HIS A 223 -4.37 -19.53 6.88
CA HIS A 223 -5.06 -18.90 5.75
C HIS A 223 -6.12 -17.95 6.32
N ILE A 224 -5.95 -16.68 6.07
CA ILE A 224 -6.85 -15.60 6.52
C ILE A 224 -7.67 -15.13 5.34
N HIS A 225 -8.99 -15.03 5.50
CA HIS A 225 -9.90 -14.55 4.47
C HIS A 225 -10.82 -13.45 5.00
N GLY A 226 -11.32 -12.60 4.10
CA GLY A 226 -12.22 -11.51 4.46
C GLY A 226 -11.57 -10.39 5.29
N ALA A 227 -10.25 -10.32 5.34
CA ALA A 227 -9.54 -9.33 6.13
C ALA A 227 -9.59 -7.94 5.49
N ARG A 228 -9.39 -6.92 6.31
CA ARG A 228 -9.28 -5.52 5.89
C ARG A 228 -7.88 -5.00 6.18
N VAL A 229 -7.36 -4.19 5.28
CA VAL A 229 -6.08 -3.52 5.49
C VAL A 229 -6.33 -2.07 5.89
N SER A 230 -5.81 -1.69 7.02
CA SER A 230 -5.65 -0.30 7.44
C SER A 230 -4.17 0.03 7.53
N SER A 231 -3.79 1.29 7.49
CA SER A 231 -2.41 1.65 7.75
C SER A 231 -2.32 2.64 8.91
N TRP A 232 -1.30 2.44 9.73
CA TRP A 232 -0.92 3.39 10.74
C TRP A 232 0.50 3.89 10.44
N GLN A 233 0.64 5.19 10.24
CA GLN A 233 1.89 5.80 9.79
C GLN A 233 2.45 5.18 8.49
N GLY A 234 1.55 4.80 7.56
CA GLY A 234 1.92 4.18 6.29
C GLY A 234 2.22 2.68 6.36
N ILE A 235 2.27 2.08 7.56
CA ILE A 235 2.53 0.64 7.73
C ILE A 235 1.22 -0.12 7.68
N PRO A 236 1.07 -1.12 6.80
CA PRO A 236 -0.14 -1.95 6.73
C PRO A 236 -0.36 -2.74 8.02
N ASP A 237 -1.62 -2.78 8.46
CA ASP A 237 -2.13 -3.58 9.57
C ASP A 237 -3.35 -4.34 9.07
N LEU A 238 -3.31 -5.67 9.17
CA LEU A 238 -4.38 -6.55 8.71
C LEU A 238 -5.40 -6.73 9.82
N ALA A 239 -6.60 -6.20 9.64
CA ALA A 239 -7.69 -6.33 10.61
C ALA A 239 -8.58 -7.52 10.26
N VAL A 240 -8.77 -8.42 11.21
CA VAL A 240 -9.62 -9.61 11.14
C VAL A 240 -10.74 -9.47 12.16
N ASP A 241 -11.99 -9.64 11.72
CA ASP A 241 -13.15 -9.39 12.57
C ASP A 241 -13.56 -10.60 13.45
N SER A 242 -13.25 -11.83 13.01
CA SER A 242 -13.60 -13.08 13.73
C SER A 242 -12.52 -14.14 13.55
N MET A 243 -12.42 -15.05 14.48
CA MET A 243 -11.60 -16.27 14.35
C MET A 243 -12.08 -17.19 13.21
N ASP A 244 -13.35 -17.12 12.83
CA ASP A 244 -13.89 -17.87 11.68
C ASP A 244 -13.24 -17.48 10.35
N ASN A 245 -12.60 -16.32 10.31
CA ASN A 245 -11.83 -15.86 9.16
C ASN A 245 -10.39 -16.39 9.11
N ILE A 246 -9.97 -17.19 10.11
CA ILE A 246 -8.62 -17.72 10.24
C ILE A 246 -8.68 -19.24 10.23
N GLU A 247 -8.23 -19.83 9.15
CA GLU A 247 -8.07 -21.28 9.02
C GLU A 247 -6.62 -21.65 9.35
N ARG A 248 -6.43 -22.61 10.27
CA ARG A 248 -5.11 -23.15 10.58
C ARG A 248 -4.69 -24.12 9.49
N LEU A 249 -3.46 -23.99 9.03
CA LEU A 249 -2.87 -24.93 8.07
C LEU A 249 -1.99 -25.93 8.81
N ASP A 250 -1.93 -27.15 8.30
CA ASP A 250 -1.06 -28.19 8.87
C ASP A 250 0.43 -27.87 8.69
N THR A 251 0.77 -27.25 7.57
CA THR A 251 2.14 -26.86 7.22
C THR A 251 2.16 -25.59 6.40
N SER A 252 3.25 -24.84 6.51
CA SER A 252 3.50 -23.70 5.60
C SER A 252 3.77 -24.16 4.17
N PRO A 253 3.29 -23.46 3.16
CA PRO A 253 3.60 -23.76 1.76
C PRO A 253 5.02 -23.34 1.35
N TRP A 254 5.87 -22.84 2.25
CA TRP A 254 7.25 -22.46 2.06
C TRP A 254 8.16 -23.05 3.13
N GLU A 255 9.47 -22.92 2.93
CA GLU A 255 10.47 -23.33 3.93
C GLU A 255 10.38 -22.46 5.19
N SER A 256 10.80 -23.04 6.33
CA SER A 256 10.76 -22.35 7.63
C SER A 256 11.46 -20.99 7.56
N ILE A 257 10.77 -19.96 8.03
CA ILE A 257 11.25 -18.58 8.08
C ILE A 257 11.81 -18.31 9.48
N ASP A 258 13.06 -17.86 9.56
CA ASP A 258 13.63 -17.31 10.79
C ASP A 258 13.22 -15.83 10.93
N PRO A 259 12.38 -15.45 11.90
CA PRO A 259 11.92 -14.09 12.04
C PRO A 259 13.04 -13.10 12.39
N GLU A 260 14.15 -13.56 12.98
CA GLU A 260 15.27 -12.70 13.37
C GLU A 260 16.14 -12.31 12.15
N ASP A 261 16.19 -13.15 11.12
CA ASP A 261 16.99 -12.90 9.90
C ASP A 261 16.14 -12.85 8.62
N HIS A 262 14.83 -12.63 8.74
CA HIS A 262 13.95 -12.49 7.57
C HIS A 262 13.99 -11.08 7.00
N TRP A 263 14.89 -10.85 6.05
CA TRP A 263 15.02 -9.61 5.28
C TRP A 263 14.69 -9.87 3.80
N VAL A 264 13.78 -9.10 3.26
CA VAL A 264 13.30 -9.24 1.88
C VAL A 264 14.02 -8.25 0.99
N GLU A 265 14.77 -8.79 0.01
CA GLU A 265 15.44 -7.96 -0.97
C GLU A 265 14.44 -7.13 -1.78
N ALA A 266 14.71 -5.84 -1.92
CA ALA A 266 13.86 -4.90 -2.62
C ALA A 266 14.67 -3.86 -3.39
N MET A 267 14.13 -3.38 -4.52
CA MET A 267 14.69 -2.26 -5.24
C MET A 267 14.07 -0.94 -4.75
N LEU A 268 14.87 0.13 -4.73
CA LEU A 268 14.37 1.45 -4.30
C LEU A 268 13.21 1.95 -5.19
N GLY A 269 13.23 1.62 -6.48
CA GLY A 269 12.14 1.97 -7.38
C GLY A 269 10.77 1.44 -6.96
N ASP A 270 10.73 0.22 -6.39
CA ASP A 270 9.51 -0.39 -5.87
C ASP A 270 9.08 0.21 -4.52
N LEU A 271 10.05 0.72 -3.75
CA LEU A 271 9.81 1.24 -2.41
C LEU A 271 9.39 2.71 -2.40
N VAL A 272 9.94 3.53 -3.29
CA VAL A 272 9.66 4.98 -3.36
C VAL A 272 8.19 5.27 -3.65
N ASN A 273 7.57 4.46 -4.51
CA ASN A 273 6.18 4.63 -4.93
C ASN A 273 5.23 3.55 -4.37
N GLY A 274 5.78 2.63 -3.59
CA GLY A 274 5.02 1.52 -3.01
C GLY A 274 4.47 1.82 -1.61
N PRO A 275 3.74 0.87 -1.02
CA PRO A 275 3.35 0.94 0.38
C PRO A 275 4.58 0.84 1.29
N SER A 276 4.46 1.34 2.53
CA SER A 276 5.48 1.12 3.55
C SER A 276 5.67 -0.37 3.81
N ARG A 277 6.90 -0.81 3.91
CA ARG A 277 7.27 -2.22 4.13
C ARG A 277 8.14 -2.38 5.36
N GLN A 278 7.97 -3.48 6.04
CA GLN A 278 8.83 -3.94 7.14
C GLN A 278 9.87 -4.92 6.58
N SER A 279 11.00 -5.05 7.25
CA SER A 279 12.04 -6.05 6.92
C SER A 279 12.49 -6.06 5.46
N VAL A 280 12.87 -4.91 4.97
CA VAL A 280 13.48 -4.80 3.63
C VAL A 280 15.00 -4.79 3.72
N GLU A 281 15.63 -5.42 2.74
CA GLU A 281 17.06 -5.31 2.47
C GLU A 281 17.25 -4.63 1.12
N VAL A 282 18.01 -3.54 1.08
CA VAL A 282 18.25 -2.73 -0.11
C VAL A 282 19.74 -2.58 -0.33
N GLN A 283 20.18 -2.71 -1.56
CA GLN A 283 21.56 -2.45 -1.95
C GLN A 283 21.65 -1.20 -2.83
N GLY A 284 22.67 -0.39 -2.59
CA GLY A 284 22.90 0.83 -3.37
C GLY A 284 24.19 1.53 -2.98
N SER A 285 24.47 2.66 -3.62
CA SER A 285 25.60 3.52 -3.29
C SER A 285 25.15 4.71 -2.46
N ILE A 286 25.94 5.12 -1.49
CA ILE A 286 25.68 6.33 -0.70
C ILE A 286 26.09 7.54 -1.55
N VAL A 287 25.13 8.35 -1.95
CA VAL A 287 25.36 9.52 -2.83
C VAL A 287 25.34 10.84 -2.06
N SER A 288 24.88 10.84 -0.81
CA SER A 288 24.88 12.04 0.03
C SER A 288 24.88 11.67 1.51
N VAL A 289 25.52 12.50 2.34
CA VAL A 289 25.39 12.54 3.80
C VAL A 289 24.87 13.91 4.20
N GLY A 290 23.71 13.94 4.85
CA GLY A 290 22.97 15.14 5.19
C GLY A 290 23.64 15.97 6.30
N GLU A 291 23.53 17.28 6.19
CA GLU A 291 24.05 18.24 7.17
C GLU A 291 23.38 18.16 8.54
N ASP A 292 22.15 17.63 8.56
CA ASP A 292 21.36 17.37 9.77
C ASP A 292 21.68 16.02 10.45
N SER A 293 22.77 15.36 10.03
CA SER A 293 23.31 14.17 10.71
C SER A 293 24.01 14.55 12.01
N GLY A 294 23.94 13.68 13.02
CA GLY A 294 24.59 13.84 14.31
C GLY A 294 23.63 13.78 15.49
N PRO A 295 24.06 14.29 16.66
CA PRO A 295 23.23 14.34 17.85
C PRO A 295 21.99 15.18 17.64
N ILE A 296 20.85 14.67 18.12
CA ILE A 296 19.54 15.33 18.06
C ILE A 296 18.84 15.20 19.41
N LEU A 297 17.80 16.01 19.61
CA LEU A 297 16.87 15.87 20.73
C LEU A 297 15.51 15.42 20.22
N ARG A 298 14.86 14.52 20.94
CA ARG A 298 13.52 14.05 20.61
C ARG A 298 12.50 14.44 21.67
N CYS A 299 11.34 14.80 21.21
CA CYS A 299 10.19 15.03 22.08
C CYS A 299 9.87 13.77 22.91
N PRO A 300 9.73 13.90 24.26
CA PRO A 300 9.40 12.77 25.12
C PRO A 300 8.03 12.16 24.82
N GLU A 301 7.09 12.96 24.31
CA GLU A 301 5.70 12.52 24.04
C GLU A 301 5.54 11.83 22.68
N CYS A 302 6.04 12.43 21.59
CA CYS A 302 5.81 11.91 20.22
C CYS A 302 7.05 11.41 19.50
N ARG A 303 8.24 11.51 20.12
CA ARG A 303 9.54 11.09 19.56
C ARG A 303 9.99 11.83 18.30
N ARG A 304 9.30 12.88 17.88
CA ARG A 304 9.76 13.77 16.80
C ARG A 304 11.03 14.51 17.19
N VAL A 305 11.84 14.83 16.23
CA VAL A 305 13.03 15.67 16.43
C VAL A 305 12.59 17.06 16.86
N LEU A 306 13.20 17.58 17.91
CA LEU A 306 13.02 18.96 18.35
C LEU A 306 13.88 19.89 17.51
N VAL A 307 13.33 21.05 17.17
CA VAL A 307 14.04 22.16 16.54
C VAL A 307 14.06 23.29 17.60
N ASP A 308 15.25 23.70 18.00
CA ASP A 308 15.43 24.71 19.06
C ASP A 308 14.59 24.41 20.32
N ASP A 309 14.73 23.18 20.82
CA ASP A 309 13.99 22.62 21.97
C ASP A 309 12.46 22.67 21.85
N THR A 310 11.94 22.84 20.63
CA THR A 310 10.49 22.95 20.38
C THR A 310 9.99 21.80 19.51
N CYS A 311 8.91 21.15 19.98
CA CYS A 311 8.12 20.19 19.21
C CYS A 311 6.98 20.90 18.48
N ALA A 312 6.74 20.58 17.23
CA ALA A 312 5.65 21.16 16.45
C ALA A 312 4.25 20.91 17.06
N ASP A 313 4.07 19.77 17.74
CA ASP A 313 2.77 19.38 18.31
C ASP A 313 2.68 19.68 19.83
N HIS A 314 3.80 19.65 20.54
CA HIS A 314 3.81 19.69 22.02
C HIS A 314 4.53 20.93 22.59
N GLY A 315 4.98 21.86 21.73
CA GLY A 315 5.69 23.08 22.17
C GLY A 315 7.08 22.80 22.74
N THR A 316 7.56 23.67 23.62
CA THR A 316 8.90 23.54 24.23
C THR A 316 8.94 22.32 25.15
N GLN A 317 9.96 21.48 25.00
CA GLN A 317 10.13 20.21 25.70
C GLN A 317 11.57 19.97 26.12
N ASP A 318 11.75 19.31 27.27
CA ASP A 318 13.05 18.77 27.67
C ASP A 318 13.34 17.54 26.79
N GLY A 319 14.16 17.72 25.75
CA GLY A 319 14.41 16.72 24.74
C GLY A 319 15.19 15.49 25.24
N ILE A 320 14.78 14.30 24.80
CA ILE A 320 15.54 13.06 25.01
C ILE A 320 16.70 13.03 24.03
N PRO A 321 17.95 12.92 24.51
CA PRO A 321 19.13 12.83 23.66
C PRO A 321 19.10 11.57 22.77
N ASP A 322 19.33 11.77 21.47
CA ASP A 322 19.37 10.72 20.46
C ASP A 322 20.46 11.02 19.42
N LEU A 323 20.66 10.11 18.49
CA LEU A 323 21.59 10.22 17.38
C LEU A 323 20.87 9.79 16.09
N ARG A 324 21.10 10.54 15.02
CA ARG A 324 20.57 10.22 13.68
C ARG A 324 21.62 10.54 12.64
N ILE A 325 21.81 9.64 11.69
CA ILE A 325 22.54 9.94 10.45
C ILE A 325 21.52 9.93 9.31
N ARG A 326 21.56 10.97 8.49
CA ARG A 326 20.77 11.07 7.28
C ARG A 326 21.68 10.92 6.09
N MET A 327 21.34 9.98 5.20
CA MET A 327 22.03 9.79 3.94
C MET A 327 21.05 9.55 2.81
N VAL A 328 21.51 9.59 1.59
CA VAL A 328 20.75 9.20 0.41
C VAL A 328 21.43 7.97 -0.19
N LEU A 329 20.64 6.92 -0.34
CA LEU A 329 21.01 5.69 -1.02
C LEU A 329 20.46 5.73 -2.44
N ASP A 330 21.24 5.30 -3.42
CA ASP A 330 20.89 5.23 -4.84
C ASP A 330 21.24 3.83 -5.37
N ASP A 331 20.27 3.12 -5.95
CA ASP A 331 20.46 1.79 -6.53
C ASP A 331 20.62 1.81 -8.06
N GLY A 332 20.70 3.01 -8.65
CA GLY A 332 20.81 3.23 -10.08
C GLY A 332 19.45 3.31 -10.80
N VAL A 333 18.34 3.00 -10.12
CA VAL A 333 16.96 3.15 -10.63
C VAL A 333 16.25 4.28 -9.91
N ALA A 334 16.43 4.36 -8.60
CA ALA A 334 15.85 5.38 -7.75
C ALA A 334 16.79 5.74 -6.60
N ALA A 335 16.54 6.89 -5.99
CA ALA A 335 17.23 7.34 -4.79
C ALA A 335 16.24 7.56 -3.65
N MET A 336 16.62 7.16 -2.43
CA MET A 336 15.79 7.30 -1.25
C MET A 336 16.57 7.85 -0.07
N THR A 337 15.95 8.81 0.65
CA THR A 337 16.50 9.27 1.92
C THR A 337 16.48 8.14 2.94
N THR A 338 17.65 7.86 3.51
CA THR A 338 17.85 6.83 4.52
C THR A 338 18.17 7.50 5.86
N LEU A 339 17.42 7.14 6.88
CA LEU A 339 17.60 7.61 8.24
C LEU A 339 18.15 6.45 9.09
N VAL A 340 19.40 6.55 9.48
CA VAL A 340 20.06 5.58 10.34
C VAL A 340 19.74 5.94 11.79
N ASN A 341 19.17 5.01 12.53
CA ASN A 341 18.84 5.21 13.93
C ASN A 341 20.11 5.18 14.82
N ARG A 342 19.95 5.48 16.11
CA ARG A 342 21.06 5.56 17.05
C ARG A 342 21.85 4.24 17.10
N ALA A 343 21.18 3.11 17.28
CA ALA A 343 21.86 1.82 17.45
C ALA A 343 22.67 1.45 16.21
N ALA A 344 22.08 1.62 15.02
CA ALA A 344 22.77 1.37 13.74
C ALA A 344 23.91 2.37 13.50
N ALA A 345 23.76 3.63 13.90
CA ALA A 345 24.81 4.64 13.78
C ALA A 345 25.99 4.37 14.72
N GLU A 346 25.73 3.98 15.96
CA GLU A 346 26.76 3.59 16.93
C GLU A 346 27.54 2.35 16.43
N ALA A 347 26.83 1.36 15.90
CA ALA A 347 27.47 0.18 15.30
C ALA A 347 28.31 0.54 14.06
N LEU A 348 27.79 1.40 13.17
CA LEU A 348 28.46 1.81 11.93
C LEU A 348 29.72 2.64 12.18
N LEU A 349 29.72 3.44 13.26
CA LEU A 349 30.85 4.29 13.65
C LEU A 349 31.77 3.61 14.65
N GLU A 350 31.40 2.45 15.19
CA GLU A 350 32.11 1.75 16.27
C GLU A 350 32.33 2.64 17.51
N MET A 351 31.37 3.54 17.75
CA MET A 351 31.44 4.55 18.82
C MET A 351 30.05 4.70 19.44
N ASP A 352 30.00 4.86 20.76
CA ASP A 352 28.76 5.25 21.42
C ASP A 352 28.43 6.74 21.18
N ARG A 353 27.19 7.13 21.46
CA ARG A 353 26.71 8.50 21.26
C ARG A 353 27.59 9.55 21.95
N ASP A 354 28.06 9.27 23.16
CA ASP A 354 28.78 10.25 23.97
C ASP A 354 30.22 10.44 23.44
N ALA A 355 30.83 9.39 22.93
CA ALA A 355 32.10 9.46 22.20
C ALA A 355 31.95 10.25 20.89
N ILE A 356 30.84 10.04 20.15
CA ILE A 356 30.53 10.82 18.93
C ILE A 356 30.33 12.31 19.27
N VAL A 357 29.60 12.62 20.33
CA VAL A 357 29.41 14.00 20.79
C VAL A 357 30.76 14.64 21.16
N SER A 358 31.63 13.89 21.82
CA SER A 358 32.97 14.38 22.19
C SER A 358 33.83 14.64 20.96
N SER A 359 33.85 13.71 20.00
CA SER A 359 34.56 13.87 18.74
C SER A 359 34.08 15.12 17.96
N ILE A 360 32.76 15.35 17.91
CA ILE A 360 32.20 16.55 17.26
C ILE A 360 32.61 17.84 17.99
N LYS A 361 32.71 17.82 19.34
CA LYS A 361 33.17 18.97 20.10
C LYS A 361 34.66 19.29 19.86
N GLU A 362 35.46 18.26 19.68
CA GLU A 362 36.91 18.40 19.44
C GLU A 362 37.23 18.84 18.02
N SER A 363 36.65 18.21 17.02
CA SER A 363 36.95 18.48 15.61
C SER A 363 36.10 19.56 14.96
N GLY A 364 34.96 19.88 15.55
CA GLY A 364 33.91 20.70 14.96
C GLY A 364 32.96 19.91 14.06
N ARG A 365 31.70 20.34 14.01
CA ARG A 365 30.65 19.65 13.25
C ARG A 365 30.95 19.49 11.76
N GLU A 366 31.49 20.56 11.13
CA GLU A 366 31.80 20.52 9.69
C GLU A 366 32.92 19.52 9.37
N ALA A 367 33.97 19.49 10.18
CA ALA A 367 35.08 18.55 10.01
C ALA A 367 34.61 17.11 10.20
N TRP A 368 33.78 16.85 11.22
CA TRP A 368 33.19 15.55 11.44
C TRP A 368 32.29 15.08 10.28
N LEU A 369 31.45 15.97 9.73
CA LEU A 369 30.62 15.68 8.56
C LEU A 369 31.46 15.45 7.30
N SER A 370 32.56 16.21 7.12
CA SER A 370 33.48 16.02 6.00
C SER A 370 34.13 14.65 6.08
N ASP A 371 34.59 14.25 7.27
CA ASP A 371 35.18 12.91 7.48
C ASP A 371 34.18 11.77 7.16
N LEU A 372 32.90 11.92 7.56
CA LEU A 372 31.87 10.96 7.17
C LEU A 372 31.66 10.90 5.64
N ARG A 373 31.63 12.05 5.01
CA ARG A 373 31.48 12.15 3.54
C ARG A 373 32.67 11.49 2.82
N ASP A 374 33.86 11.76 3.26
CA ASP A 374 35.10 11.20 2.66
C ASP A 374 35.15 9.67 2.81
N ARG A 375 34.63 9.14 3.91
CA ARG A 375 34.60 7.68 4.15
C ARG A 375 33.44 6.95 3.47
N TRP A 376 32.29 7.60 3.25
CA TRP A 376 31.05 6.90 2.86
C TRP A 376 30.55 7.24 1.47
N LEU A 377 30.84 8.42 0.92
CA LEU A 377 30.40 8.77 -0.42
C LEU A 377 30.92 7.79 -1.47
N ALA A 378 30.06 7.44 -2.39
CA ALA A 378 30.28 6.46 -3.44
C ALA A 378 30.53 5.01 -2.96
N ARG A 379 30.54 4.75 -1.65
CA ARG A 379 30.59 3.38 -1.15
C ARG A 379 29.28 2.67 -1.36
N ARG A 380 29.36 1.41 -1.73
CA ARG A 380 28.24 0.52 -1.80
C ARG A 380 27.87 0.02 -0.41
N ALA A 381 26.60 -0.02 -0.13
CA ALA A 381 26.06 -0.46 1.15
C ALA A 381 24.83 -1.33 0.94
N ARG A 382 24.70 -2.33 1.81
CA ARG A 382 23.48 -3.11 2.04
C ARG A 382 22.82 -2.57 3.29
N ILE A 383 21.57 -2.16 3.18
CA ILE A 383 20.82 -1.54 4.26
C ILE A 383 19.61 -2.40 4.58
N ARG A 384 19.53 -2.82 5.84
CA ARG A 384 18.39 -3.54 6.40
C ARG A 384 17.54 -2.60 7.22
N GLY A 385 16.22 -2.68 7.06
CA GLY A 385 15.33 -1.78 7.77
C GLY A 385 13.89 -1.86 7.32
N ARG A 386 13.19 -0.73 7.44
CA ARG A 386 11.79 -0.59 7.03
C ARG A 386 11.59 0.71 6.27
N THR A 387 10.62 0.73 5.37
CA THR A 387 10.24 1.97 4.70
C THR A 387 9.06 2.64 5.39
N ARG A 388 9.03 3.95 5.30
CA ARG A 388 7.88 4.77 5.62
C ARG A 388 7.61 5.68 4.44
N VAL A 389 6.46 5.51 3.83
CA VAL A 389 6.01 6.31 2.70
C VAL A 389 4.77 7.09 3.14
N ASP A 390 4.79 8.39 3.00
CA ASP A 390 3.65 9.27 3.20
C ASP A 390 3.35 10.05 1.91
N GLU A 391 2.38 10.95 1.94
CA GLU A 391 1.96 11.73 0.75
C GLU A 391 3.07 12.65 0.20
N MET A 392 4.08 12.97 1.01
CA MET A 392 5.12 13.94 0.66
C MET A 392 6.46 13.28 0.30
N ALA A 393 6.81 12.17 0.95
CA ALA A 393 8.11 11.53 0.75
C ALA A 393 8.16 10.09 1.27
N GLY A 394 9.09 9.31 0.70
CA GLY A 394 9.48 8.00 1.23
C GLY A 394 10.83 8.07 1.94
N TYR A 395 10.93 7.33 3.06
CA TYR A 395 12.15 7.20 3.84
C TYR A 395 12.46 5.74 4.11
N LEU A 396 13.73 5.38 4.02
CA LEU A 396 14.25 4.11 4.52
C LEU A 396 14.77 4.34 5.95
N LEU A 397 14.16 3.69 6.91
CA LEU A 397 14.58 3.71 8.31
C LEU A 397 15.52 2.53 8.52
N ALA A 398 16.82 2.80 8.56
CA ALA A 398 17.86 1.78 8.64
C ALA A 398 18.02 1.27 10.07
N ASP A 399 17.89 -0.04 10.23
CA ASP A 399 18.18 -0.78 11.46
C ASP A 399 19.62 -1.36 11.41
N ALA A 400 20.19 -1.58 10.20
CA ALA A 400 21.59 -1.92 9.99
C ALA A 400 22.09 -1.35 8.65
N VAL A 401 23.40 -1.02 8.62
CA VAL A 401 24.11 -0.59 7.41
C VAL A 401 25.40 -1.41 7.31
N LEU A 402 25.56 -2.16 6.22
CA LEU A 402 26.68 -3.02 5.95
C LEU A 402 27.37 -2.51 4.68
N PHE A 403 28.63 -2.11 4.79
CA PHE A 403 29.42 -1.75 3.62
C PHE A 403 29.84 -3.01 2.86
N GLU A 404 29.76 -2.96 1.55
CA GLU A 404 30.23 -4.01 0.66
C GLU A 404 31.60 -3.64 0.10
N ASP A 405 32.49 -4.63 0.00
CA ASP A 405 33.79 -4.45 -0.65
C ASP A 405 33.59 -4.42 -2.18
N ILE A 406 34.37 -3.57 -2.86
CA ILE A 406 34.26 -3.36 -4.31
C ILE A 406 34.58 -4.61 -5.12
N ASP A 407 35.38 -5.50 -4.55
CA ASP A 407 35.86 -6.73 -5.22
C ASP A 407 34.75 -7.79 -5.41
N ASP A 408 33.67 -7.72 -4.66
CA ASP A 408 32.51 -8.63 -4.80
C ASP A 408 31.57 -8.28 -5.97
N MET A 409 31.85 -7.19 -6.67
CA MET A 409 31.04 -6.76 -7.83
C MET A 409 31.55 -7.37 -9.13
N SER A 410 31.23 -8.63 -9.38
CA SER A 410 31.43 -9.15 -10.72
C SER A 410 30.47 -8.48 -11.73
N VAL A 411 30.95 -8.25 -12.95
CA VAL A 411 30.11 -7.75 -14.07
C VAL A 411 28.89 -8.64 -14.26
N GLU A 412 28.99 -9.92 -13.95
CA GLU A 412 27.92 -10.91 -14.00
C GLU A 412 26.82 -10.65 -12.97
N THR A 413 27.19 -10.26 -11.74
CA THR A 413 26.22 -9.89 -10.70
C THR A 413 25.41 -8.66 -11.11
N VAL A 414 26.08 -7.67 -11.71
CA VAL A 414 25.41 -6.46 -12.23
C VAL A 414 24.49 -6.82 -13.39
N ARG A 415 24.94 -7.63 -14.34
CA ARG A 415 24.13 -8.08 -15.47
C ARG A 415 22.89 -8.87 -15.03
N ALA A 416 23.08 -9.82 -14.11
CA ALA A 416 21.97 -10.61 -13.57
C ALA A 416 20.92 -9.74 -12.89
N ARG A 417 21.36 -8.72 -12.12
CA ARG A 417 20.47 -7.77 -11.43
C ARG A 417 19.67 -6.90 -12.41
N TRP A 418 20.27 -6.54 -13.53
CA TRP A 418 19.65 -5.65 -14.52
C TRP A 418 18.95 -6.41 -15.65
N GLY A 419 19.03 -7.75 -15.67
CA GLY A 419 18.43 -8.58 -16.72
C GLY A 419 19.03 -8.38 -18.12
N ILE A 420 20.31 -7.99 -18.20
CA ILE A 420 21.05 -7.72 -19.45
C ILE A 420 22.23 -8.65 -19.65
#